data_b01221a5136eb1108935e5cd9a3742a5
#
_entry.id   b01221a5136eb1108935e5cd9a3742a5
#
_cell.length_a   1.000
_cell.length_b   1.000
_cell.length_c   1.000
_cell.angle_alpha   90.00
_cell.angle_beta   90.00
_cell.angle_gamma   90.00
#
_symmetry.space_group_name_H-M   'P 1'
#
loop_
_entity.id
_entity.type
_entity.pdbx_description
1 polymer ?
#
loop_
_entity_poly.entity_id
_entity_poly.type
_entity_poly.pdbx_seq_one_letter_code
_entity_poly.pdbx_strand_id
1 'polypeptide(L)'
;MKNLFQIISTIMILLTGVSNSMATEEAPYKVLKNDVIFELREYEPHILAEVVIDGDLEGVGNKAFRPLFRYISGDNRSRAKISMTAPVSQEQKGEKIAMTAPVSQEKVQGKWGVSFMMPASYTMETLPVPDDPTIKLRQVPARRIAAVRYSGVWSEAKYQLHKEKLENWLRENKLTAVGEPVWARYNPPFTPWFMRRNEILIPVKP
;
A
#
# COMPACT_ATOMS: atom_id res chain seq x y z
N MET A 1 12.66 -4.17 55.91
CA MET A 1 13.30 -3.87 54.62
C MET A 1 13.11 -4.97 53.55
N LYS A 2 12.78 -6.22 53.89
CA LYS A 2 12.53 -7.30 52.89
C LYS A 2 11.19 -7.17 52.08
N ASN A 3 10.17 -6.53 52.68
CA ASN A 3 8.84 -6.44 52.03
C ASN A 3 8.70 -5.32 50.99
N LEU A 4 9.60 -4.32 51.03
CA LEU A 4 9.60 -3.20 50.07
C LEU A 4 10.17 -3.61 48.71
N PHE A 5 11.13 -4.53 48.68
CA PHE A 5 11.76 -5.04 47.46
C PHE A 5 10.83 -5.99 46.66
N GLN A 6 9.95 -6.73 47.35
CA GLN A 6 8.99 -7.62 46.66
C GLN A 6 7.85 -6.84 45.95
N ILE A 7 7.43 -5.71 46.53
CA ILE A 7 6.36 -4.89 45.92
C ILE A 7 6.84 -4.20 44.65
N ILE A 8 8.10 -3.78 44.59
CA ILE A 8 8.69 -3.14 43.41
C ILE A 8 8.86 -4.14 42.25
N SER A 9 9.19 -5.41 42.57
CA SER A 9 9.34 -6.47 41.56
C SER A 9 8.01 -6.87 40.92
N THR A 10 6.90 -6.80 41.65
CA THR A 10 5.55 -7.18 41.14
C THR A 10 4.91 -6.10 40.26
N ILE A 11 5.26 -4.82 40.46
CA ILE A 11 4.73 -3.69 39.66
C ILE A 11 5.44 -3.60 38.29
N MET A 12 6.66 -4.12 38.15
CA MET A 12 7.41 -4.05 36.89
C MET A 12 7.01 -5.08 35.84
N ILE A 13 6.17 -6.08 36.18
CA ILE A 13 5.72 -7.14 35.26
C ILE A 13 4.36 -6.79 34.59
N LEU A 14 3.67 -5.74 35.02
CA LEU A 14 2.32 -5.39 34.53
C LEU A 14 2.31 -4.31 33.44
N LEU A 15 3.45 -3.92 32.90
CA LEU A 15 3.58 -2.87 31.86
C LEU A 15 4.03 -3.38 30.48
N THR A 16 4.01 -4.69 30.24
CA THR A 16 4.03 -5.21 28.86
C THR A 16 2.60 -5.24 28.32
N GLY A 17 1.97 -4.09 28.26
CA GLY A 17 0.84 -3.88 27.40
C GLY A 17 1.30 -4.10 25.97
N VAL A 18 0.94 -5.24 25.38
CA VAL A 18 1.04 -5.49 23.95
C VAL A 18 0.16 -4.45 23.28
N SER A 19 0.77 -3.31 22.93
CA SER A 19 0.18 -2.39 21.96
C SER A 19 0.13 -3.17 20.64
N ASN A 20 -0.99 -3.83 20.35
CA ASN A 20 -1.35 -4.20 19.01
C ASN A 20 -1.53 -2.88 18.22
N SER A 21 -0.43 -2.26 17.84
CA SER A 21 -0.42 -1.34 16.73
C SER A 21 -0.90 -2.19 15.54
N MET A 22 -2.14 -1.98 15.12
CA MET A 22 -2.65 -2.54 13.88
C MET A 22 -1.84 -1.88 12.75
N ALA A 23 -0.67 -2.45 12.46
CA ALA A 23 0.13 -2.04 11.33
C ALA A 23 -0.75 -2.24 10.09
N THR A 24 -0.91 -1.18 9.29
CA THR A 24 -1.61 -1.27 8.01
C THR A 24 -0.89 -2.30 7.15
N GLU A 25 -1.62 -3.26 6.58
CA GLU A 25 -1.04 -4.33 5.77
C GLU A 25 -0.32 -3.76 4.54
N GLU A 26 0.86 -4.28 4.27
CA GLU A 26 1.70 -3.94 3.11
C GLU A 26 1.98 -5.20 2.29
N ALA A 27 2.27 -5.05 0.99
CA ALA A 27 2.69 -6.17 0.16
C ALA A 27 3.99 -6.79 0.72
N PRO A 28 4.00 -8.11 0.96
CA PRO A 28 5.19 -8.76 1.51
C PRO A 28 6.33 -8.74 0.50
N TYR A 29 7.55 -8.49 1.01
CA TYR A 29 8.77 -8.53 0.20
C TYR A 29 9.97 -9.00 1.01
N LYS A 30 10.96 -9.52 0.31
CA LYS A 30 12.27 -9.84 0.84
C LYS A 30 13.27 -8.77 0.40
N VAL A 31 14.07 -8.24 1.33
CA VAL A 31 15.19 -7.34 1.00
C VAL A 31 16.35 -8.18 0.50
N LEU A 32 16.77 -7.92 -0.75
CA LEU A 32 17.91 -8.58 -1.39
C LEU A 32 19.21 -7.78 -1.19
N LYS A 33 19.08 -6.44 -1.16
CA LYS A 33 20.20 -5.51 -0.89
C LYS A 33 19.66 -4.30 -0.14
N ASN A 34 20.40 -3.84 0.86
CA ASN A 34 20.11 -2.61 1.61
C ASN A 34 21.33 -1.68 1.53
N ASP A 35 21.07 -0.41 1.21
CA ASP A 35 22.09 0.63 1.09
C ASP A 35 21.53 1.97 1.60
N VAL A 36 21.55 2.15 2.92
CA VAL A 36 21.07 3.32 3.69
C VAL A 36 19.57 3.62 3.41
N ILE A 37 19.27 4.40 2.36
CA ILE A 37 17.89 4.76 1.96
C ILE A 37 17.40 3.99 0.74
N PHE A 38 18.28 3.21 0.11
CA PHE A 38 17.97 2.42 -1.08
C PHE A 38 17.89 0.94 -0.73
N GLU A 39 16.94 0.25 -1.35
CA GLU A 39 16.78 -1.19 -1.22
C GLU A 39 16.49 -1.83 -2.57
N LEU A 40 17.04 -3.02 -2.79
CA LEU A 40 16.56 -3.96 -3.80
C LEU A 40 15.67 -4.98 -3.11
N ARG A 41 14.43 -5.06 -3.53
CA ARG A 41 13.39 -5.92 -2.91
C ARG A 41 12.85 -6.92 -3.92
N GLU A 42 12.47 -8.09 -3.46
CA GLU A 42 11.69 -9.08 -4.20
C GLU A 42 10.30 -9.15 -3.60
N TYR A 43 9.31 -8.63 -4.32
CA TYR A 43 7.92 -8.60 -3.90
C TYR A 43 7.20 -9.88 -4.28
N GLU A 44 6.34 -10.35 -3.39
CA GLU A 44 5.41 -11.44 -3.67
C GLU A 44 4.27 -10.98 -4.59
N PRO A 45 3.56 -11.93 -5.25
CA PRO A 45 2.36 -11.59 -6.02
C PRO A 45 1.32 -10.92 -5.13
N HIS A 46 0.66 -9.89 -5.65
CA HIS A 46 -0.40 -9.18 -4.94
C HIS A 46 -1.44 -8.63 -5.92
N ILE A 47 -2.56 -8.16 -5.39
CA ILE A 47 -3.66 -7.62 -6.21
C ILE A 47 -3.77 -6.13 -5.95
N LEU A 48 -4.01 -5.36 -7.01
CA LEU A 48 -4.29 -3.93 -6.97
C LEU A 48 -5.71 -3.65 -7.44
N ALA A 49 -6.40 -2.75 -6.74
CA ALA A 49 -7.54 -2.02 -7.28
C ALA A 49 -7.03 -0.68 -7.81
N GLU A 50 -7.23 -0.40 -9.09
CA GLU A 50 -6.63 0.71 -9.80
C GLU A 50 -7.68 1.56 -10.52
N VAL A 51 -7.50 2.88 -10.49
CA VAL A 51 -8.24 3.86 -11.30
C VAL A 51 -7.24 4.63 -12.15
N VAL A 52 -7.50 4.72 -13.46
CA VAL A 52 -6.67 5.52 -14.38
C VAL A 52 -7.37 6.85 -14.66
N ILE A 53 -6.67 7.95 -14.42
CA ILE A 53 -7.23 9.30 -14.44
C ILE A 53 -6.29 10.30 -15.11
N ASP A 54 -6.84 11.31 -15.79
CA ASP A 54 -6.09 12.43 -16.35
C ASP A 54 -5.84 13.52 -15.30
N GLY A 55 -4.68 14.15 -15.37
CA GLY A 55 -4.32 15.29 -14.52
C GLY A 55 -2.83 15.37 -14.21
N ASP A 56 -2.50 16.24 -13.26
CA ASP A 56 -1.15 16.39 -12.71
C ASP A 56 -0.88 15.40 -11.58
N LEU A 57 0.39 15.19 -11.29
CA LEU A 57 0.87 14.23 -10.28
C LEU A 57 0.26 14.48 -8.88
N GLU A 58 0.10 15.75 -8.49
CA GLU A 58 -0.37 16.11 -7.16
C GLU A 58 -1.89 15.98 -7.03
N GLY A 59 -2.63 16.39 -8.08
CA GLY A 59 -4.10 16.41 -8.05
C GLY A 59 -4.78 15.06 -8.24
N VAL A 60 -4.20 14.18 -9.06
CA VAL A 60 -4.84 12.89 -9.40
C VAL A 60 -4.98 11.97 -8.19
N GLY A 61 -4.04 12.04 -7.25
CA GLY A 61 -4.11 11.22 -6.02
C GLY A 61 -5.40 11.42 -5.24
N ASN A 62 -5.82 12.67 -5.05
CA ASN A 62 -7.04 13.01 -4.34
C ASN A 62 -8.31 12.64 -5.13
N LYS A 63 -8.29 12.84 -6.46
CA LYS A 63 -9.42 12.51 -7.34
C LYS A 63 -9.69 11.00 -7.38
N ALA A 64 -8.64 10.18 -7.52
CA ALA A 64 -8.74 8.73 -7.59
C ALA A 64 -8.95 8.06 -6.22
N PHE A 65 -8.53 8.70 -5.12
CA PHE A 65 -8.71 8.15 -3.78
C PHE A 65 -10.19 7.91 -3.45
N ARG A 66 -11.09 8.83 -3.82
CA ARG A 66 -12.52 8.73 -3.49
C ARG A 66 -13.19 7.46 -4.06
N PRO A 67 -13.12 7.14 -5.36
CA PRO A 67 -13.72 5.91 -5.88
C PRO A 67 -13.09 4.66 -5.26
N LEU A 68 -11.77 4.60 -5.09
CA LEU A 68 -11.10 3.48 -4.45
C LEU A 68 -11.51 3.31 -2.98
N PHE A 69 -11.64 4.41 -2.24
CA PHE A 69 -12.10 4.37 -0.85
C PHE A 69 -13.55 3.91 -0.74
N ARG A 70 -14.43 4.36 -1.64
CA ARG A 70 -15.82 3.88 -1.69
C ARG A 70 -15.88 2.38 -1.96
N TYR A 71 -15.07 1.88 -2.88
CA TYR A 71 -14.97 0.46 -3.18
C TYR A 71 -14.63 -0.38 -1.94
N ILE A 72 -13.58 -0.01 -1.20
CA ILE A 72 -13.21 -0.75 0.03
C ILE A 72 -14.17 -0.51 1.20
N SER A 73 -14.97 0.56 1.14
CA SER A 73 -16.00 0.88 2.16
C SER A 73 -17.33 0.15 1.96
N GLY A 74 -17.50 -0.56 0.84
CA GLY A 74 -18.69 -1.36 0.59
C GLY A 74 -19.46 -1.00 -0.70
N ASP A 75 -18.98 -0.06 -1.53
CA ASP A 75 -19.56 0.17 -2.87
C ASP A 75 -19.06 -0.93 -3.83
N ASN A 76 -19.48 -2.16 -3.53
CA ASN A 76 -19.06 -3.36 -4.23
C ASN A 76 -20.11 -4.48 -4.05
N ARG A 77 -19.99 -5.53 -4.86
CA ARG A 77 -20.81 -6.74 -4.78
C ARG A 77 -19.95 -7.88 -4.28
N SER A 78 -20.25 -8.40 -3.08
CA SER A 78 -19.57 -9.57 -2.52
C SER A 78 -19.68 -10.78 -3.46
N ARG A 79 -18.61 -11.56 -3.58
CA ARG A 79 -18.59 -12.85 -4.28
C ARG A 79 -18.78 -14.02 -3.33
N ALA A 80 -18.96 -13.78 -2.03
CA ALA A 80 -19.23 -14.83 -1.08
C ALA A 80 -20.52 -15.57 -1.46
N LYS A 81 -20.46 -16.90 -1.61
CA LYS A 81 -21.65 -17.73 -1.78
C LYS A 81 -22.45 -17.72 -0.49
N ILE A 82 -23.59 -17.06 -0.47
CA ILE A 82 -24.54 -17.11 0.63
C ILE A 82 -25.22 -18.47 0.54
N SER A 83 -25.04 -19.33 1.56
CA SER A 83 -25.84 -20.55 1.70
C SER A 83 -27.30 -20.15 1.84
N MET A 84 -28.15 -20.60 0.90
CA MET A 84 -29.59 -20.29 0.94
C MET A 84 -30.21 -20.95 2.18
N THR A 85 -30.57 -20.13 3.17
CA THR A 85 -31.51 -20.47 4.21
C THR A 85 -32.75 -19.59 4.01
N ALA A 86 -33.92 -20.19 3.89
CA ALA A 86 -35.19 -19.44 3.74
C ALA A 86 -35.62 -18.84 5.11
N PRO A 87 -36.26 -17.62 5.14
CA PRO A 87 -36.72 -16.77 4.04
C PRO A 87 -35.71 -15.66 3.69
N VAL A 88 -35.63 -15.36 2.41
CA VAL A 88 -34.68 -14.41 1.83
C VAL A 88 -35.27 -13.00 1.86
N SER A 89 -34.74 -12.13 2.71
CA SER A 89 -34.76 -10.68 2.55
C SER A 89 -33.38 -10.15 2.88
N GLN A 90 -32.43 -10.32 1.96
CA GLN A 90 -31.10 -9.72 2.07
C GLN A 90 -30.84 -8.87 0.86
N GLU A 91 -30.88 -7.54 1.05
CA GLU A 91 -30.14 -6.63 0.21
C GLU A 91 -28.65 -7.06 0.30
N GLN A 92 -28.00 -7.28 -0.84
CA GLN A 92 -26.57 -7.52 -0.91
C GLN A 92 -25.86 -6.26 -0.41
N LYS A 93 -25.60 -6.19 0.89
CA LYS A 93 -24.73 -5.14 1.43
C LYS A 93 -23.31 -5.42 0.92
N GLY A 94 -22.66 -4.39 0.41
CA GLY A 94 -21.28 -4.48 0.00
C GLY A 94 -20.37 -4.87 1.17
N GLU A 95 -19.26 -5.50 0.84
CA GLU A 95 -18.28 -6.02 1.81
C GLU A 95 -17.24 -4.92 2.11
N LYS A 96 -16.96 -4.71 3.41
CA LYS A 96 -15.86 -3.82 3.81
C LYS A 96 -14.53 -4.54 3.67
N ILE A 97 -13.63 -3.96 2.89
CA ILE A 97 -12.26 -4.42 2.70
C ILE A 97 -11.35 -3.57 3.57
N ALA A 98 -10.42 -4.18 4.29
CA ALA A 98 -9.47 -3.46 5.13
C ALA A 98 -8.57 -2.53 4.30
N MET A 99 -8.31 -1.31 4.81
CA MET A 99 -7.38 -0.39 4.17
C MET A 99 -5.94 -0.92 4.28
N THR A 100 -5.20 -0.88 3.19
CA THR A 100 -3.81 -1.31 3.11
C THR A 100 -2.89 -0.12 2.76
N ALA A 101 -1.59 -0.32 2.80
CA ALA A 101 -0.58 0.63 2.36
C ALA A 101 0.40 -0.03 1.37
N PRO A 102 0.98 0.73 0.47
CA PRO A 102 0.80 2.15 0.20
C PRO A 102 -0.39 2.48 -0.71
N VAL A 103 -0.76 3.76 -0.79
CA VAL A 103 -1.43 4.31 -1.96
C VAL A 103 -0.38 4.55 -3.03
N SER A 104 -0.47 3.85 -4.13
CA SER A 104 0.51 3.87 -5.23
C SER A 104 0.01 4.71 -6.39
N GLN A 105 0.95 5.35 -7.10
CA GLN A 105 0.67 6.23 -8.23
C GLN A 105 1.76 6.06 -9.29
N GLU A 106 1.38 5.66 -10.50
CA GLU A 106 2.30 5.40 -11.62
C GLU A 106 1.75 5.92 -12.96
N LYS A 107 2.61 6.11 -13.95
CA LYS A 107 2.17 6.42 -15.31
C LYS A 107 1.65 5.18 -16.01
N VAL A 108 0.44 5.31 -16.58
CA VAL A 108 -0.23 4.26 -17.37
C VAL A 108 -0.72 4.88 -18.68
N GLN A 109 -0.06 4.56 -19.78
CA GLN A 109 -0.42 5.08 -21.12
C GLN A 109 -0.58 6.62 -21.18
N GLY A 110 0.36 7.34 -20.54
CA GLY A 110 0.35 8.81 -20.51
C GLY A 110 -0.56 9.43 -19.43
N LYS A 111 -1.46 8.68 -18.83
CA LYS A 111 -2.32 9.06 -17.71
C LYS A 111 -1.70 8.65 -16.36
N TRP A 112 -2.41 8.87 -15.27
CA TRP A 112 -2.00 8.40 -13.95
C TRP A 112 -2.88 7.26 -13.47
N GLY A 113 -2.27 6.10 -13.19
CA GLY A 113 -2.89 5.02 -12.42
C GLY A 113 -2.67 5.27 -10.94
N VAL A 114 -3.76 5.31 -10.17
CA VAL A 114 -3.71 5.33 -8.70
C VAL A 114 -4.28 4.03 -8.21
N SER A 115 -3.59 3.37 -7.30
CA SER A 115 -4.00 2.04 -6.84
C SER A 115 -3.89 1.86 -5.34
N PHE A 116 -4.78 1.01 -4.81
CA PHE A 116 -4.68 0.41 -3.49
C PHE A 116 -4.29 -1.06 -3.65
N MET A 117 -3.39 -1.54 -2.81
CA MET A 117 -3.18 -2.97 -2.68
C MET A 117 -4.40 -3.60 -2.00
N MET A 118 -4.78 -4.80 -2.42
CA MET A 118 -5.82 -5.56 -1.73
C MET A 118 -5.21 -6.45 -0.67
N PRO A 119 -5.91 -6.69 0.47
CA PRO A 119 -5.41 -7.58 1.52
C PRO A 119 -5.06 -8.97 0.97
N ALA A 120 -3.99 -9.58 1.50
CA ALA A 120 -3.50 -10.89 1.06
C ALA A 120 -4.51 -12.04 1.31
N SER A 121 -5.53 -11.81 2.14
CA SER A 121 -6.63 -12.76 2.37
C SER A 121 -7.55 -12.94 1.16
N TYR A 122 -7.48 -12.05 0.15
CA TYR A 122 -8.29 -12.13 -1.06
C TYR A 122 -7.52 -12.71 -2.25
N THR A 123 -8.27 -13.39 -3.10
CA THR A 123 -7.84 -13.80 -4.45
C THR A 123 -8.65 -13.04 -5.50
N MET A 124 -8.29 -13.14 -6.78
CA MET A 124 -9.07 -12.54 -7.87
C MET A 124 -10.50 -13.09 -7.94
N GLU A 125 -10.73 -14.31 -7.44
CA GLU A 125 -12.03 -15.00 -7.41
C GLU A 125 -12.88 -14.56 -6.21
N THR A 126 -12.25 -14.21 -5.08
CA THR A 126 -12.95 -13.89 -3.82
C THR A 126 -13.15 -12.39 -3.61
N LEU A 127 -12.32 -11.54 -4.27
CA LEU A 127 -12.47 -10.09 -4.19
C LEU A 127 -13.87 -9.65 -4.64
N PRO A 128 -14.57 -8.80 -3.85
CA PRO A 128 -15.82 -8.17 -4.27
C PRO A 128 -15.67 -7.45 -5.62
N VAL A 129 -16.72 -7.48 -6.42
CA VAL A 129 -16.73 -6.77 -7.71
C VAL A 129 -17.02 -5.28 -7.46
N PRO A 130 -16.17 -4.34 -7.91
CA PRO A 130 -16.47 -2.92 -7.78
C PRO A 130 -17.77 -2.55 -8.49
N ASP A 131 -18.60 -1.69 -7.89
CA ASP A 131 -19.77 -1.12 -8.54
C ASP A 131 -19.39 -0.01 -9.53
N ASP A 132 -18.28 0.68 -9.26
CA ASP A 132 -17.71 1.68 -10.15
C ASP A 132 -16.90 0.98 -11.28
N PRO A 133 -17.34 1.06 -12.55
CA PRO A 133 -16.68 0.39 -13.67
C PRO A 133 -15.30 0.97 -14.02
N THR A 134 -14.95 2.14 -13.47
CA THR A 134 -13.63 2.75 -13.67
C THR A 134 -12.54 2.05 -12.85
N ILE A 135 -12.92 1.31 -11.80
CA ILE A 135 -12.00 0.53 -10.98
C ILE A 135 -11.68 -0.80 -11.66
N LYS A 136 -10.40 -1.06 -11.86
CA LYS A 136 -9.90 -2.32 -12.41
C LYS A 136 -9.14 -3.08 -11.33
N LEU A 137 -9.47 -4.36 -11.19
CA LEU A 137 -8.70 -5.29 -10.35
C LEU A 137 -7.61 -5.90 -11.20
N ARG A 138 -6.36 -5.83 -10.74
CA ARG A 138 -5.20 -6.30 -11.48
C ARG A 138 -4.28 -7.13 -10.57
N GLN A 139 -3.95 -8.35 -10.99
CA GLN A 139 -2.93 -9.14 -10.33
C GLN A 139 -1.55 -8.69 -10.78
N VAL A 140 -0.66 -8.45 -9.83
CA VAL A 140 0.75 -8.13 -10.04
C VAL A 140 1.57 -9.38 -9.72
N PRO A 141 2.37 -9.89 -10.66
CA PRO A 141 3.24 -11.04 -10.41
C PRO A 141 4.39 -10.68 -9.48
N ALA A 142 5.05 -11.68 -8.90
CA ALA A 142 6.31 -11.49 -8.19
C ALA A 142 7.31 -10.74 -9.07
N ARG A 143 7.98 -9.74 -8.49
CA ARG A 143 8.93 -8.91 -9.23
C ARG A 143 9.97 -8.28 -8.35
N ARG A 144 11.16 -8.01 -8.91
CA ARG A 144 12.19 -7.21 -8.23
C ARG A 144 11.91 -5.73 -8.40
N ILE A 145 12.09 -5.00 -7.31
CA ILE A 145 11.84 -3.56 -7.23
C ILE A 145 13.01 -2.91 -6.52
N ALA A 146 13.58 -1.89 -7.13
CA ALA A 146 14.45 -0.95 -6.45
C ALA A 146 13.60 0.13 -5.78
N ALA A 147 13.92 0.45 -4.53
CA ALA A 147 13.18 1.41 -3.72
C ALA A 147 14.12 2.48 -3.16
N VAL A 148 13.65 3.72 -3.07
CA VAL A 148 14.24 4.77 -2.24
C VAL A 148 13.21 5.28 -1.24
N ARG A 149 13.59 5.32 0.04
CA ARG A 149 12.73 5.79 1.13
C ARG A 149 13.10 7.21 1.54
N TYR A 150 12.09 8.06 1.75
CA TYR A 150 12.28 9.43 2.21
C TYR A 150 11.09 9.94 3.02
N SER A 151 11.30 11.03 3.78
CA SER A 151 10.25 11.77 4.49
C SER A 151 10.00 13.12 3.83
N GLY A 152 8.87 13.72 4.09
CA GLY A 152 8.56 15.07 3.63
C GLY A 152 7.16 15.26 3.07
N VAL A 153 6.93 16.46 2.55
CA VAL A 153 5.68 16.82 1.88
C VAL A 153 5.50 16.07 0.56
N TRP A 154 4.26 15.88 0.17
CA TRP A 154 3.90 15.31 -1.12
C TRP A 154 3.95 16.40 -2.19
N SER A 155 5.01 16.43 -2.97
CA SER A 155 5.18 17.37 -4.07
C SER A 155 5.91 16.73 -5.23
N GLU A 156 5.64 17.24 -6.43
CA GLU A 156 6.31 16.79 -7.64
C GLU A 156 7.83 16.99 -7.56
N ALA A 157 8.27 18.13 -7.01
CA ALA A 157 9.71 18.42 -6.85
C ALA A 157 10.40 17.35 -5.97
N LYS A 158 9.77 16.91 -4.87
CA LYS A 158 10.32 15.84 -4.03
C LYS A 158 10.29 14.49 -4.73
N TYR A 159 9.24 14.20 -5.48
CA TYR A 159 9.15 13.00 -6.30
C TYR A 159 10.29 12.95 -7.32
N GLN A 160 10.47 14.01 -8.12
CA GLN A 160 11.52 14.06 -9.15
C GLN A 160 12.92 13.93 -8.55
N LEU A 161 13.19 14.66 -7.45
CA LEU A 161 14.48 14.58 -6.74
C LEU A 161 14.84 13.14 -6.31
N HIS A 162 13.88 12.41 -5.73
CA HIS A 162 14.16 11.06 -5.21
C HIS A 162 14.12 10.00 -6.31
N LYS A 163 13.31 10.22 -7.36
CA LYS A 163 13.34 9.42 -8.58
C LYS A 163 14.73 9.47 -9.23
N GLU A 164 15.29 10.68 -9.43
CA GLU A 164 16.62 10.85 -10.00
C GLU A 164 17.71 10.18 -9.15
N LYS A 165 17.64 10.31 -7.82
CA LYS A 165 18.56 9.61 -6.91
C LYS A 165 18.49 8.10 -7.08
N LEU A 166 17.28 7.53 -7.20
CA LEU A 166 17.10 6.09 -7.39
C LEU A 166 17.61 5.65 -8.76
N GLU A 167 17.36 6.42 -9.82
CA GLU A 167 17.88 6.13 -11.17
C GLU A 167 19.41 6.16 -11.21
N ASN A 168 20.06 7.08 -10.47
CA ASN A 168 21.53 7.11 -10.31
C ASN A 168 22.01 5.84 -9.61
N TRP A 169 21.38 5.48 -8.49
CA TRP A 169 21.71 4.27 -7.75
C TRP A 169 21.53 2.99 -8.59
N LEU A 170 20.50 2.93 -9.45
CA LEU A 170 20.31 1.83 -10.41
C LEU A 170 21.52 1.72 -11.37
N ARG A 171 21.97 2.84 -11.94
CA ARG A 171 23.13 2.86 -12.86
C ARG A 171 24.41 2.38 -12.18
N GLU A 172 24.69 2.87 -10.98
CA GLU A 172 25.86 2.46 -10.18
C GLU A 172 25.85 0.96 -9.85
N ASN A 173 24.65 0.39 -9.62
CA ASN A 173 24.47 -1.01 -9.30
C ASN A 173 24.23 -1.91 -10.53
N LYS A 174 24.33 -1.36 -11.76
CA LYS A 174 24.11 -2.08 -13.03
C LYS A 174 22.73 -2.75 -13.11
N LEU A 175 21.72 -2.15 -12.47
CA LEU A 175 20.34 -2.63 -12.52
C LEU A 175 19.59 -1.96 -13.67
N THR A 176 18.80 -2.73 -14.41
CA THR A 176 18.03 -2.24 -15.56
C THR A 176 16.57 -2.08 -15.16
N ALA A 177 16.04 -0.85 -15.24
CA ALA A 177 14.61 -0.58 -15.08
C ALA A 177 13.80 -1.24 -16.20
N VAL A 178 12.63 -1.82 -15.85
CA VAL A 178 11.71 -2.49 -16.79
C VAL A 178 10.27 -1.99 -16.69
N GLY A 179 10.03 -0.90 -15.96
CA GLY A 179 8.70 -0.31 -15.79
C GLY A 179 8.77 1.13 -15.32
N GLU A 180 7.62 1.77 -15.27
CA GLU A 180 7.48 3.16 -14.80
C GLU A 180 7.76 3.27 -13.30
N PRO A 181 8.32 4.40 -12.85
CA PRO A 181 8.47 4.69 -11.44
C PRO A 181 7.11 4.86 -10.75
N VAL A 182 6.95 4.22 -9.61
CA VAL A 182 5.76 4.28 -8.76
C VAL A 182 6.03 5.18 -7.56
N TRP A 183 5.16 6.14 -7.32
CA TRP A 183 5.16 6.92 -6.08
C TRP A 183 4.28 6.26 -5.04
N ALA A 184 4.86 5.76 -3.96
CA ALA A 184 4.20 5.02 -2.88
C ALA A 184 4.10 5.88 -1.61
N ARG A 185 2.87 6.12 -1.12
CA ARG A 185 2.57 6.93 0.06
C ARG A 185 1.95 6.06 1.13
N TYR A 186 2.62 5.96 2.29
CA TYR A 186 2.26 5.01 3.35
C TYR A 186 1.42 5.61 4.47
N ASN A 187 1.37 6.92 4.60
CA ASN A 187 0.74 7.58 5.72
C ASN A 187 -0.51 8.38 5.33
N PRO A 188 -1.46 8.54 6.25
CA PRO A 188 -2.59 9.44 6.08
C PRO A 188 -2.15 10.91 5.91
N PRO A 189 -2.97 11.76 5.27
CA PRO A 189 -2.62 13.15 4.99
C PRO A 189 -2.40 14.02 6.25
N PHE A 190 -3.00 13.67 7.38
CA PHE A 190 -2.82 14.38 8.65
C PHE A 190 -1.52 14.00 9.39
N THR A 191 -0.75 13.00 8.92
CA THR A 191 0.56 12.68 9.49
C THR A 191 1.52 13.86 9.28
N PRO A 192 2.23 14.33 10.31
CA PRO A 192 3.24 15.38 10.17
C PRO A 192 4.25 15.03 9.08
N TRP A 193 4.59 16.00 8.24
CA TRP A 193 5.40 15.76 7.03
C TRP A 193 6.75 15.08 7.32
N PHE A 194 7.40 15.40 8.42
CA PHE A 194 8.70 14.81 8.81
C PHE A 194 8.60 13.37 9.29
N MET A 195 7.40 12.87 9.63
CA MET A 195 7.13 11.49 10.03
C MET A 195 6.61 10.63 8.88
N ARG A 196 6.29 11.24 7.72
CA ARG A 196 5.76 10.51 6.59
C ARG A 196 6.81 9.59 5.97
N ARG A 197 6.40 8.36 5.66
CA ARG A 197 7.13 7.44 4.81
C ARG A 197 6.61 7.58 3.38
N ASN A 198 7.50 8.02 2.50
CA ASN A 198 7.28 8.03 1.06
C ASN A 198 8.35 7.16 0.41
N GLU A 199 8.02 6.51 -0.68
CA GLU A 199 8.98 5.74 -1.47
C GLU A 199 8.79 6.00 -2.95
N ILE A 200 9.87 5.93 -3.72
CA ILE A 200 9.83 5.73 -5.16
C ILE A 200 10.26 4.30 -5.40
N LEU A 201 9.48 3.58 -6.20
CA LEU A 201 9.66 2.18 -6.51
C LEU A 201 9.85 2.03 -8.01
N ILE A 202 10.93 1.40 -8.47
CA ILE A 202 11.20 1.15 -9.89
C ILE A 202 11.35 -0.34 -10.12
N PRO A 203 10.49 -0.98 -10.94
CA PRO A 203 10.66 -2.37 -11.34
C PRO A 203 11.97 -2.56 -12.10
N VAL A 204 12.71 -3.62 -11.74
CA VAL A 204 14.01 -3.94 -12.38
C VAL A 204 14.03 -5.39 -12.89
N LYS A 205 14.93 -5.67 -13.83
CA LYS A 205 15.14 -7.05 -14.28
C LYS A 205 15.53 -7.96 -13.12
N PRO A 206 15.06 -9.23 -13.13
CA PRO A 206 15.48 -10.25 -12.18
C PRO A 206 16.98 -10.49 -12.14
#